data_366f1ae27353df70babbb44c1a06565a
#
_entry.id   366f1ae27353df70babbb44c1a06565a
#
_cell.length_a   1.000
_cell.length_b   1.000
_cell.length_c   1.000
_cell.angle_alpha   90.00
_cell.angle_beta   90.00
_cell.angle_gamma   90.00
#
_symmetry.space_group_name_H-M   'P 1'
#
loop_
_entity.id
_entity.type
_entity.pdbx_description
1 polymer ?
#
loop_
_entity_poly.entity_id
_entity_poly.type
_entity_poly.pdbx_seq_one_letter_code
_entity_poly.pdbx_strand_id
1 'polypeptide(L)'
;MKPNSKVLIIAGSDSSGGAGIQADIKTITALGSYAMTAITAITAQNTTGVKSIVPIPVKEIFNQILFTAKDIKPDAIKIGMLHSSKVIDAVIKSLESINVNKLVIDPVMVAKGGAKLIDNKAINLLKKKLIKKASLITPNIPEAEILTNTTIRRNEDMIFAAHKLIEIGANNVLIKGG
;
A
#
# COMPACT_ATOMS: atom_id res chain seq x y z
N MET A 1 -18.32 -1.41 22.45
CA MET A 1 -17.54 -2.65 22.16
C MET A 1 -16.08 -2.27 21.94
N LYS A 2 -15.14 -3.02 22.49
CA LYS A 2 -13.70 -2.81 22.20
C LYS A 2 -13.39 -3.43 20.84
N PRO A 3 -12.70 -2.74 19.91
CA PRO A 3 -12.38 -3.31 18.61
C PRO A 3 -11.36 -4.46 18.75
N ASN A 4 -11.42 -5.43 17.82
CA ASN A 4 -10.50 -6.56 17.78
C ASN A 4 -9.05 -6.11 17.59
N SER A 5 -8.83 -5.09 16.75
CA SER A 5 -7.53 -4.46 16.50
C SER A 5 -7.73 -3.04 15.96
N LYS A 6 -6.64 -2.28 15.89
CA LYS A 6 -6.59 -0.92 15.33
C LYS A 6 -5.63 -0.93 14.15
N VAL A 7 -6.10 -0.58 12.97
CA VAL A 7 -5.32 -0.64 11.72
C VAL A 7 -5.19 0.75 11.12
N LEU A 8 -3.97 1.20 10.90
CA LEU A 8 -3.69 2.43 10.17
C LEU A 8 -3.53 2.13 8.68
N ILE A 9 -4.37 2.74 7.87
CA ILE A 9 -4.37 2.66 6.41
C ILE A 9 -3.64 3.87 5.86
N ILE A 10 -2.60 3.67 5.04
CA ILE A 10 -1.86 4.71 4.34
C ILE A 10 -2.06 4.49 2.84
N ALA A 11 -2.99 5.21 2.23
CA ALA A 11 -3.37 4.99 0.83
C ALA A 11 -4.09 6.19 0.20
N GLY A 12 -4.30 6.13 -1.10
CA GLY A 12 -5.16 7.08 -1.81
C GLY A 12 -6.63 6.86 -1.53
N SER A 13 -7.43 7.92 -1.76
CA SER A 13 -8.89 7.89 -1.68
C SER A 13 -9.47 7.51 -3.04
N ASP A 14 -10.42 6.58 -3.06
CA ASP A 14 -11.26 6.26 -4.23
C ASP A 14 -12.67 6.76 -4.00
N SER A 15 -13.08 7.80 -4.77
CA SER A 15 -14.41 8.42 -4.65
C SER A 15 -15.56 7.46 -4.94
N SER A 16 -15.34 6.39 -5.71
CA SER A 16 -16.35 5.35 -5.97
C SER A 16 -16.49 4.33 -4.83
N GLY A 17 -15.53 4.30 -3.90
CA GLY A 17 -15.57 3.44 -2.73
C GLY A 17 -15.22 1.97 -2.96
N GLY A 18 -14.75 1.59 -4.16
CA GLY A 18 -14.38 0.23 -4.55
C GLY A 18 -12.93 -0.15 -4.29
N ALA A 19 -12.07 0.83 -4.05
CA ALA A 19 -10.65 0.67 -3.79
C ALA A 19 -10.17 1.68 -2.71
N GLY A 20 -8.85 1.82 -2.56
CA GLY A 20 -8.22 2.80 -1.69
C GLY A 20 -8.68 2.71 -0.23
N ILE A 21 -8.60 3.86 0.47
CA ILE A 21 -8.97 3.92 1.89
C ILE A 21 -10.42 3.50 2.13
N GLN A 22 -11.33 3.76 1.20
CA GLN A 22 -12.74 3.44 1.38
C GLN A 22 -13.01 1.93 1.42
N ALA A 23 -12.39 1.17 0.52
CA ALA A 23 -12.47 -0.29 0.53
C ALA A 23 -11.80 -0.88 1.79
N ASP A 24 -10.66 -0.33 2.16
CA ASP A 24 -9.91 -0.76 3.35
C ASP A 24 -10.70 -0.50 4.64
N ILE A 25 -11.31 0.70 4.79
CA ILE A 25 -12.16 1.02 5.94
C ILE A 25 -13.34 0.04 6.05
N LYS A 26 -14.05 -0.19 4.94
CA LYS A 26 -15.18 -1.13 4.91
C LYS A 26 -14.76 -2.52 5.36
N THR A 27 -13.64 -3.01 4.84
CA THR A 27 -13.12 -4.35 5.15
C THR A 27 -12.71 -4.45 6.62
N ILE A 28 -11.93 -3.51 7.12
CA ILE A 28 -11.44 -3.51 8.50
C ILE A 28 -12.62 -3.39 9.49
N THR A 29 -13.59 -2.54 9.18
CA THR A 29 -14.79 -2.36 10.02
C THR A 29 -15.67 -3.61 10.02
N ALA A 30 -15.87 -4.24 8.85
CA ALA A 30 -16.63 -5.48 8.74
C ALA A 30 -16.00 -6.64 9.54
N LEU A 31 -14.68 -6.61 9.72
CA LEU A 31 -13.92 -7.57 10.53
C LEU A 31 -13.90 -7.21 12.04
N GLY A 32 -14.66 -6.21 12.47
CA GLY A 32 -14.76 -5.80 13.88
C GLY A 32 -13.53 -5.03 14.38
N SER A 33 -12.72 -4.46 13.49
CA SER A 33 -11.52 -3.70 13.83
C SER A 33 -11.73 -2.19 13.61
N TYR A 34 -10.91 -1.36 14.25
CA TYR A 34 -10.94 0.09 14.12
C TYR A 34 -10.02 0.55 12.99
N ALA A 35 -10.57 1.25 12.01
CA ALA A 35 -9.83 1.77 10.86
C ALA A 35 -9.42 3.24 11.08
N MET A 36 -8.12 3.51 10.95
CA MET A 36 -7.55 4.86 10.89
C MET A 36 -6.98 5.11 9.51
N THR A 37 -6.88 6.35 9.08
CA THR A 37 -6.39 6.67 7.73
C THR A 37 -5.36 7.78 7.71
N ALA A 38 -4.39 7.65 6.78
CA ALA A 38 -3.54 8.71 6.27
C ALA A 38 -3.70 8.75 4.75
N ILE A 39 -4.33 9.80 4.25
CA ILE A 39 -4.66 9.93 2.82
C ILE A 39 -3.44 10.43 2.07
N THR A 40 -3.02 9.72 1.01
CA THR A 40 -1.86 10.09 0.19
C THR A 40 -2.24 10.91 -1.04
N ALA A 41 -3.43 10.71 -1.59
CA ALA A 41 -3.99 11.45 -2.70
C ALA A 41 -5.52 11.32 -2.69
N ILE A 42 -6.19 12.31 -3.26
CA ILE A 42 -7.63 12.25 -3.55
C ILE A 42 -7.80 11.96 -5.05
N THR A 43 -8.69 11.05 -5.41
CA THR A 43 -9.01 10.75 -6.81
C THR A 43 -10.45 11.07 -7.13
N ALA A 44 -10.71 11.58 -8.33
CA ALA A 44 -12.00 11.51 -8.97
C ALA A 44 -12.03 10.22 -9.80
N GLN A 45 -12.60 9.18 -9.22
CA GLN A 45 -12.56 7.81 -9.75
C GLN A 45 -13.95 7.18 -9.73
N ASN A 46 -14.19 6.31 -10.72
CA ASN A 46 -15.38 5.47 -10.80
C ASN A 46 -14.99 4.05 -11.24
N THR A 47 -15.97 3.20 -11.53
CA THR A 47 -15.75 1.80 -11.92
C THR A 47 -15.08 1.63 -13.28
N THR A 48 -15.05 2.67 -14.11
CA THR A 48 -14.47 2.65 -15.46
C THR A 48 -13.08 3.28 -15.53
N GLY A 49 -12.68 4.11 -14.56
CA GLY A 49 -11.34 4.71 -14.55
C GLY A 49 -11.14 5.84 -13.57
N VAL A 50 -9.96 6.45 -13.66
CA VAL A 50 -9.53 7.60 -12.86
C VAL A 50 -9.47 8.84 -13.75
N LYS A 51 -10.30 9.86 -13.44
CA LYS A 51 -10.34 11.13 -14.16
C LYS A 51 -9.25 12.10 -13.71
N SER A 52 -9.00 12.17 -12.41
CA SER A 52 -7.99 13.08 -11.86
C SER A 52 -7.45 12.55 -10.53
N ILE A 53 -6.22 12.96 -10.22
CA ILE A 53 -5.52 12.65 -8.97
C ILE A 53 -4.98 13.96 -8.40
N VAL A 54 -5.33 14.26 -7.15
CA VAL A 54 -4.82 15.41 -6.41
C VAL A 54 -3.95 14.88 -5.27
N PRO A 55 -2.61 15.03 -5.34
CA PRO A 55 -1.71 14.62 -4.28
C PRO A 55 -1.94 15.41 -3.00
N ILE A 56 -1.89 14.75 -1.85
CA ILE A 56 -1.81 15.41 -0.56
C ILE A 56 -0.35 15.86 -0.32
N PRO A 57 -0.11 17.07 0.21
CA PRO A 57 1.24 17.53 0.55
C PRO A 57 1.97 16.53 1.44
N VAL A 58 3.23 16.24 1.12
CA VAL A 58 4.04 15.22 1.82
C VAL A 58 4.10 15.45 3.33
N LYS A 59 4.20 16.73 3.75
CA LYS A 59 4.18 17.13 5.17
C LYS A 59 2.88 16.70 5.85
N GLU A 60 1.74 16.85 5.17
CA GLU A 60 0.44 16.48 5.73
C GLU A 60 0.25 14.97 5.81
N ILE A 61 0.79 14.20 4.86
CA ILE A 61 0.81 12.74 4.95
C ILE A 61 1.60 12.30 6.20
N PHE A 62 2.78 12.90 6.40
CA PHE A 62 3.61 12.64 7.58
C PHE A 62 2.88 12.99 8.88
N ASN A 63 2.22 14.16 8.93
CA ASN A 63 1.46 14.62 10.07
C ASN A 63 0.28 13.68 10.40
N GLN A 64 -0.51 13.28 9.38
CA GLN A 64 -1.62 12.34 9.55
C GLN A 64 -1.14 11.03 10.19
N ILE A 65 -0.03 10.47 9.68
CA ILE A 65 0.52 9.20 10.18
C ILE A 65 0.94 9.35 11.64
N LEU A 66 1.78 10.32 11.96
CA LEU A 66 2.37 10.42 13.30
C LEU A 66 1.36 10.88 14.34
N PHE A 67 0.50 11.86 14.01
CA PHE A 67 -0.48 12.39 14.96
C PHE A 67 -1.49 11.30 15.36
N THR A 68 -1.97 10.54 14.37
CA THR A 68 -2.91 9.43 14.59
C THR A 68 -2.24 8.26 15.33
N ALA A 69 -1.04 7.86 14.90
CA ALA A 69 -0.34 6.72 15.49
C ALA A 69 0.12 6.97 16.93
N LYS A 70 0.47 8.22 17.26
CA LYS A 70 0.89 8.62 18.62
C LYS A 70 -0.25 8.47 19.62
N ASP A 71 -1.46 8.83 19.24
CA ASP A 71 -2.64 8.78 20.09
C ASP A 71 -3.23 7.35 20.17
N ILE A 72 -3.62 6.81 19.00
CA ILE A 72 -4.41 5.58 18.95
C ILE A 72 -3.54 4.31 19.01
N LYS A 73 -2.27 4.38 18.63
CA LYS A 73 -1.30 3.26 18.63
C LYS A 73 -1.80 2.07 17.81
N PRO A 74 -1.57 2.04 16.50
CA PRO A 74 -2.02 0.96 15.62
C PRO A 74 -1.38 -0.38 15.97
N ASP A 75 -2.14 -1.47 15.87
CA ASP A 75 -1.67 -2.84 16.00
C ASP A 75 -1.08 -3.37 14.68
N ALA A 76 -1.54 -2.80 13.56
CA ALA A 76 -1.06 -3.10 12.21
C ALA A 76 -1.16 -1.87 11.30
N ILE A 77 -0.36 -1.86 10.23
CA ILE A 77 -0.40 -0.85 9.19
C ILE A 77 -0.64 -1.52 7.83
N LYS A 78 -1.56 -0.98 7.04
CA LYS A 78 -1.72 -1.33 5.63
C LYS A 78 -1.30 -0.16 4.75
N ILE A 79 -0.42 -0.41 3.81
CA ILE A 79 -0.01 0.57 2.79
C ILE A 79 -0.61 0.17 1.45
N GLY A 80 -1.25 1.13 0.79
CA GLY A 80 -1.72 1.02 -0.59
C GLY A 80 -0.96 1.96 -1.52
N MET A 81 -1.67 2.73 -2.34
CA MET A 81 -1.07 3.63 -3.33
C MET A 81 -0.21 4.72 -2.71
N LEU A 82 1.08 4.76 -3.12
CA LEU A 82 2.05 5.82 -2.82
C LEU A 82 2.57 6.40 -4.14
N HIS A 83 2.03 7.51 -4.58
CA HIS A 83 2.19 8.05 -5.94
C HIS A 83 3.58 8.58 -6.29
N SER A 84 4.48 8.80 -5.33
CA SER A 84 5.81 9.38 -5.60
C SER A 84 6.88 8.92 -4.62
N SER A 85 8.15 9.03 -5.04
CA SER A 85 9.30 8.74 -4.18
C SER A 85 9.35 9.59 -2.92
N LYS A 86 8.91 10.85 -2.98
CA LYS A 86 8.83 11.75 -1.81
C LYS A 86 7.82 11.24 -0.78
N VAL A 87 6.68 10.73 -1.22
CA VAL A 87 5.66 10.15 -0.34
C VAL A 87 6.18 8.86 0.28
N ILE A 88 6.82 7.98 -0.49
CA ILE A 88 7.42 6.74 0.03
C ILE A 88 8.47 7.05 1.10
N ASP A 89 9.34 8.04 0.87
CA ASP A 89 10.36 8.44 1.85
C ASP A 89 9.73 8.99 3.14
N ALA A 90 8.69 9.81 3.03
CA ALA A 90 7.95 10.32 4.20
C ALA A 90 7.28 9.19 4.99
N VAL A 91 6.67 8.22 4.30
CA VAL A 91 6.07 7.04 4.94
C VAL A 91 7.15 6.23 5.66
N ILE A 92 8.30 5.95 5.02
CA ILE A 92 9.41 5.22 5.64
C ILE A 92 9.88 5.92 6.93
N LYS A 93 10.09 7.24 6.88
CA LYS A 93 10.46 8.04 8.05
C LYS A 93 9.41 8.00 9.16
N SER A 94 8.13 8.02 8.79
CA SER A 94 7.05 7.89 9.78
C SER A 94 7.06 6.52 10.46
N LEU A 95 7.28 5.44 9.69
CA LEU A 95 7.35 4.07 10.21
C LEU A 95 8.50 3.88 11.20
N GLU A 96 9.60 4.60 11.05
CA GLU A 96 10.74 4.57 11.99
C GLU A 96 10.38 5.12 13.38
N SER A 97 9.35 5.96 13.46
CA SER A 97 8.83 6.55 14.70
C SER A 97 7.65 5.78 15.30
N ILE A 98 7.20 4.70 14.66
CA ILE A 98 6.04 3.91 15.07
C ILE A 98 6.49 2.48 15.37
N ASN A 99 6.20 2.01 16.57
CA ASN A 99 6.50 0.62 16.95
C ASN A 99 5.38 -0.32 16.49
N VAL A 100 5.37 -0.71 15.21
CA VAL A 100 4.41 -1.66 14.63
C VAL A 100 5.15 -2.70 13.80
N ASN A 101 4.97 -3.97 14.15
CA ASN A 101 5.65 -5.10 13.49
C ASN A 101 4.79 -5.76 12.40
N LYS A 102 3.51 -5.37 12.27
CA LYS A 102 2.59 -5.93 11.28
C LYS A 102 2.34 -4.91 10.18
N LEU A 103 3.13 -5.00 9.11
CA LEU A 103 3.06 -4.11 7.95
C LEU A 103 2.67 -4.90 6.70
N VAL A 104 1.49 -4.63 6.16
CA VAL A 104 1.02 -5.17 4.88
C VAL A 104 1.18 -4.11 3.80
N ILE A 105 1.84 -4.45 2.69
CA ILE A 105 2.04 -3.56 1.55
C ILE A 105 1.33 -4.13 0.33
N ASP A 106 0.33 -3.42 -0.16
CA ASP A 106 -0.28 -3.61 -1.48
C ASP A 106 0.39 -2.62 -2.44
N PRO A 107 1.32 -3.09 -3.30
CA PRO A 107 2.21 -2.20 -4.08
C PRO A 107 1.50 -1.67 -5.33
N VAL A 108 0.44 -0.89 -5.14
CA VAL A 108 -0.39 -0.36 -6.23
C VAL A 108 0.44 0.51 -7.17
N MET A 109 0.59 0.08 -8.43
CA MET A 109 1.40 0.75 -9.46
C MET A 109 0.60 1.25 -10.64
N VAL A 110 -0.53 0.60 -10.92
CA VAL A 110 -1.38 0.87 -12.07
C VAL A 110 -2.83 0.92 -11.61
N ALA A 111 -3.55 1.95 -12.03
CA ALA A 111 -4.99 2.05 -11.79
C ALA A 111 -5.76 1.05 -12.66
N LYS A 112 -6.99 0.72 -12.25
CA LYS A 112 -7.95 0.04 -13.14
C LYS A 112 -8.15 0.93 -14.38
N GLY A 113 -7.87 0.39 -15.57
CA GLY A 113 -7.83 1.18 -16.81
C GLY A 113 -6.42 1.51 -17.32
N GLY A 114 -5.36 1.03 -16.66
CA GLY A 114 -3.98 1.05 -17.17
C GLY A 114 -3.19 2.34 -16.89
N ALA A 115 -3.76 3.32 -16.21
CA ALA A 115 -3.04 4.54 -15.85
C ALA A 115 -1.92 4.25 -14.85
N LYS A 116 -0.68 4.63 -15.19
CA LYS A 116 0.48 4.49 -14.30
C LYS A 116 0.37 5.46 -13.12
N LEU A 117 0.36 4.95 -11.92
CA LEU A 117 0.20 5.71 -10.67
C LEU A 117 1.51 6.04 -9.96
N ILE A 118 2.62 5.45 -10.40
CA ILE A 118 3.92 5.54 -9.72
C ILE A 118 5.06 5.64 -10.77
N ASP A 119 6.07 6.44 -10.50
CA ASP A 119 7.24 6.56 -11.37
C ASP A 119 8.34 5.52 -11.05
N ASN A 120 9.33 5.40 -11.95
CA ASN A 120 10.41 4.42 -11.79
C ASN A 120 11.30 4.69 -10.57
N LYS A 121 11.45 5.97 -10.15
CA LYS A 121 12.22 6.33 -8.95
C LYS A 121 11.50 5.83 -7.70
N ALA A 122 10.18 5.96 -7.67
CA ALA A 122 9.35 5.48 -6.58
C ALA A 122 9.34 3.94 -6.52
N ILE A 123 9.26 3.24 -7.66
CA ILE A 123 9.37 1.76 -7.72
C ILE A 123 10.72 1.31 -7.15
N ASN A 124 11.82 1.96 -7.53
CA ASN A 124 13.14 1.63 -7.01
C ASN A 124 13.26 1.87 -5.50
N LEU A 125 12.67 2.93 -4.98
CA LEU A 125 12.68 3.22 -3.55
C LEU A 125 11.81 2.22 -2.77
N LEU A 126 10.63 1.87 -3.31
CA LEU A 126 9.76 0.82 -2.80
C LEU A 126 10.54 -0.49 -2.64
N LYS A 127 11.21 -0.95 -3.69
CA LYS A 127 12.03 -2.19 -3.68
C LYS A 127 13.17 -2.12 -2.68
N LYS A 128 13.94 -1.04 -2.68
CA LYS A 128 15.17 -0.94 -1.89
C LYS A 128 14.93 -0.77 -0.39
N LYS A 129 13.83 -0.10 0.00
CA LYS A 129 13.63 0.31 1.38
C LYS A 129 12.31 -0.16 1.99
N LEU A 130 11.18 0.01 1.29
CA LEU A 130 9.88 -0.20 1.91
C LEU A 130 9.50 -1.68 1.97
N ILE A 131 9.76 -2.46 0.91
CA ILE A 131 9.47 -3.91 0.87
C ILE A 131 10.17 -4.65 2.00
N LYS A 132 11.40 -4.27 2.33
CA LYS A 132 12.18 -4.88 3.42
C LYS A 132 11.57 -4.71 4.82
N LYS A 133 10.64 -3.77 4.97
CA LYS A 133 9.91 -3.54 6.23
C LYS A 133 8.59 -4.32 6.27
N ALA A 134 8.17 -4.90 5.14
CA ALA A 134 6.88 -5.56 5.03
C ALA A 134 6.85 -6.91 5.74
N SER A 135 5.84 -7.13 6.58
CA SER A 135 5.47 -8.47 7.05
C SER A 135 4.83 -9.29 5.93
N LEU A 136 4.11 -8.63 5.04
CA LEU A 136 3.47 -9.24 3.87
C LEU A 136 3.41 -8.22 2.73
N ILE A 137 3.74 -8.67 1.52
CA ILE A 137 3.49 -7.90 0.29
C ILE A 137 2.47 -8.64 -0.58
N THR A 138 1.50 -7.90 -1.15
CA THR A 138 0.37 -8.48 -1.89
C THR A 138 0.26 -7.97 -3.33
N PRO A 139 1.29 -8.15 -4.19
CA PRO A 139 1.23 -7.70 -5.57
C PRO A 139 0.22 -8.52 -6.38
N ASN A 140 -0.43 -7.91 -7.36
CA ASN A 140 -1.05 -8.61 -8.47
C ASN A 140 0.02 -9.07 -9.49
N ILE A 141 -0.38 -9.84 -10.51
CA ILE A 141 0.56 -10.37 -11.52
C ILE A 141 1.36 -9.25 -12.21
N PRO A 142 0.76 -8.19 -12.78
CA PRO A 142 1.51 -7.08 -13.38
C PRO A 142 2.46 -6.37 -12.40
N GLU A 143 2.06 -6.20 -11.16
CA GLU A 143 2.92 -5.59 -10.11
C GLU A 143 4.10 -6.50 -9.75
N ALA A 144 3.86 -7.81 -9.65
CA ALA A 144 4.91 -8.79 -9.41
C ALA A 144 5.94 -8.81 -10.56
N GLU A 145 5.48 -8.78 -11.83
CA GLU A 145 6.34 -8.68 -13.01
C GLU A 145 7.23 -7.42 -12.97
N ILE A 146 6.65 -6.26 -12.66
CA ILE A 146 7.40 -5.00 -12.53
C ILE A 146 8.44 -5.09 -11.40
N LEU A 147 8.05 -5.61 -10.25
CA LEU A 147 8.92 -5.69 -9.08
C LEU A 147 10.07 -6.67 -9.28
N THR A 148 9.85 -7.79 -9.94
CA THR A 148 10.83 -8.86 -10.11
C THR A 148 11.58 -8.81 -11.44
N ASN A 149 11.10 -7.99 -12.39
CA ASN A 149 11.55 -7.96 -13.77
C ASN A 149 11.47 -9.35 -14.41
N THR A 150 10.34 -10.03 -14.26
CA THR A 150 10.03 -11.35 -14.83
C THR A 150 8.69 -11.30 -15.54
N THR A 151 8.45 -12.25 -16.44
CA THR A 151 7.15 -12.45 -17.08
C THR A 151 6.45 -13.63 -16.39
N ILE A 152 5.17 -13.48 -16.06
CA ILE A 152 4.36 -14.49 -15.38
C ILE A 152 3.27 -14.96 -16.34
N ARG A 153 3.32 -16.22 -16.75
CA ARG A 153 2.33 -16.85 -17.66
C ARG A 153 1.60 -18.04 -17.03
N ARG A 154 2.20 -18.65 -16.01
CA ARG A 154 1.71 -19.87 -15.35
C ARG A 154 2.07 -19.83 -13.85
N ASN A 155 1.55 -20.79 -13.10
CA ASN A 155 1.74 -20.82 -11.64
C ASN A 155 3.21 -20.95 -11.21
N GLU A 156 4.03 -21.69 -11.96
CA GLU A 156 5.46 -21.83 -11.67
C GLU A 156 6.20 -20.49 -11.74
N ASP A 157 5.80 -19.63 -12.71
CA ASP A 157 6.37 -18.28 -12.84
C ASP A 157 5.96 -17.40 -11.65
N MET A 158 4.72 -17.57 -11.11
CA MET A 158 4.29 -16.87 -9.88
C MET A 158 5.13 -17.29 -8.68
N ILE A 159 5.40 -18.60 -8.53
CA ILE A 159 6.25 -19.12 -7.45
C ILE A 159 7.66 -18.53 -7.57
N PHE A 160 8.23 -18.53 -8.78
CA PHE A 160 9.54 -17.93 -9.05
C PHE A 160 9.59 -16.44 -8.72
N ALA A 161 8.56 -15.67 -9.12
CA ALA A 161 8.44 -14.25 -8.79
C ALA A 161 8.29 -14.03 -7.28
N ALA A 162 7.56 -14.89 -6.57
CA ALA A 162 7.43 -14.82 -5.13
C ALA A 162 8.79 -15.03 -4.43
N HIS A 163 9.59 -16.02 -4.85
CA HIS A 163 10.95 -16.22 -4.35
C HIS A 163 11.84 -14.98 -4.58
N LYS A 164 11.79 -14.38 -5.77
CA LYS A 164 12.52 -13.13 -6.04
C LYS A 164 12.09 -11.98 -5.12
N LEU A 165 10.81 -11.88 -4.76
CA LEU A 165 10.33 -10.86 -3.82
C LEU A 165 10.85 -11.11 -2.40
N ILE A 166 10.98 -12.38 -2.00
CA ILE A 166 11.65 -12.76 -0.73
C ILE A 166 13.15 -12.35 -0.77
N GLU A 167 13.84 -12.61 -1.87
CA GLU A 167 15.25 -12.19 -2.05
C GLU A 167 15.42 -10.66 -2.00
N ILE A 168 14.45 -9.89 -2.48
CA ILE A 168 14.42 -8.43 -2.36
C ILE A 168 14.28 -7.99 -0.89
N GLY A 169 13.75 -8.87 -0.04
CA GLY A 169 13.65 -8.67 1.41
C GLY A 169 12.23 -8.66 1.97
N ALA A 170 11.22 -9.11 1.23
CA ALA A 170 9.89 -9.32 1.77
C ALA A 170 9.90 -10.54 2.72
N ASN A 171 9.21 -10.45 3.88
CA ASN A 171 9.12 -11.60 4.78
C ASN A 171 8.13 -12.66 4.27
N ASN A 172 6.99 -12.21 3.74
CA ASN A 172 5.99 -13.08 3.15
C ASN A 172 5.44 -12.43 1.87
N VAL A 173 5.01 -13.25 0.92
CA VAL A 173 4.49 -12.81 -0.38
C VAL A 173 3.18 -13.52 -0.69
N LEU A 174 2.17 -12.75 -1.11
CA LEU A 174 0.94 -13.23 -1.69
C LEU A 174 0.78 -12.62 -3.08
N ILE A 175 1.05 -13.35 -4.15
CA ILE A 175 0.76 -12.88 -5.51
C ILE A 175 -0.72 -13.14 -5.80
N LYS A 176 -1.48 -12.06 -6.05
CA LYS A 176 -2.90 -12.14 -6.39
C LYS A 176 -3.03 -12.61 -7.85
N GLY A 177 -3.66 -13.73 -8.05
CA GLY A 177 -4.10 -14.18 -9.37
C GLY A 177 -5.24 -13.32 -9.92
N GLY A 178 -5.51 -13.41 -11.22
CA GLY A 178 -6.65 -12.78 -11.91
C GLY A 178 -7.74 -13.78 -12.20
#